data_80b5bb74a94e3cd539b93583343aad9d
#
_entry.id   80b5bb74a94e3cd539b93583343aad9d
#
_cell.length_a   1.000
_cell.length_b   1.000
_cell.length_c   1.000
_cell.angle_alpha   90.00
_cell.angle_beta   90.00
_cell.angle_gamma   90.00
#
_symmetry.space_group_name_H-M   'P 1'
#
loop_
_entity.id
_entity.type
_entity.pdbx_description
1 polymer ?
#
loop_
_entity_poly.entity_id
_entity_poly.type
_entity_poly.pdbx_seq_one_letter_code
_entity_poly.pdbx_strand_id
1 'polypeptide(L)'
;MHAREEPGNPTVDYIDLSARYALDRGLHVIVEGILYADIYGVMLARLLADHSGLNRCYRYQLPFDETARRHAYKPEAAAYGQDTMREWYLAKDPLPDIDEQIIGPEASLADATARVLTDCGWNAEPHTA
;
A
#
# COMPACT_ATOMS: atom_id res chain seq x y z
N MET A 1 14.59 5.36 -2.17
CA MET A 1 14.60 5.12 -3.61
C MET A 1 13.61 6.08 -4.25
N HIS A 2 14.04 6.87 -5.21
CA HIS A 2 13.24 7.99 -5.72
C HIS A 2 12.82 7.84 -7.17
N ALA A 3 13.10 6.71 -7.77
CA ALA A 3 12.73 6.42 -9.14
C ALA A 3 11.87 5.15 -9.20
N ARG A 4 11.12 5.00 -10.29
CA ARG A 4 10.38 3.79 -10.55
C ARG A 4 11.34 2.62 -10.70
N GLU A 5 11.08 1.55 -9.98
CA GLU A 5 11.89 0.34 -10.04
C GLU A 5 11.61 -0.43 -11.33
N GLU A 6 12.64 -1.13 -11.80
CA GLU A 6 12.52 -1.97 -12.99
C GLU A 6 12.01 -3.37 -12.62
N PRO A 7 11.28 -4.06 -13.53
CA PRO A 7 10.93 -5.46 -13.34
C PRO A 7 12.18 -6.31 -13.12
N GLY A 8 12.09 -7.26 -12.19
CA GLY A 8 13.24 -8.09 -11.80
C GLY A 8 14.16 -7.45 -10.78
N ASN A 9 13.81 -6.29 -10.27
CA ASN A 9 14.55 -5.61 -9.22
C ASN A 9 14.62 -6.48 -7.96
N PRO A 10 15.82 -6.60 -7.33
CA PRO A 10 15.98 -7.37 -6.09
C PRO A 10 15.05 -6.93 -4.95
N THR A 11 14.59 -5.68 -4.98
CA THR A 11 13.66 -5.16 -3.97
C THR A 11 12.36 -5.96 -3.92
N VAL A 12 11.86 -6.42 -5.07
CA VAL A 12 10.64 -7.23 -5.14
C VAL A 12 10.81 -8.52 -4.35
N ASP A 13 11.91 -9.23 -4.59
CA ASP A 13 12.22 -10.48 -3.88
C ASP A 13 12.47 -10.22 -2.41
N TYR A 14 13.11 -9.12 -2.07
CA TYR A 14 13.40 -8.76 -0.69
C TYR A 14 12.11 -8.50 0.10
N ILE A 15 11.18 -7.79 -0.47
CA ILE A 15 9.87 -7.53 0.16
C ILE A 15 9.13 -8.85 0.36
N ASP A 16 9.09 -9.69 -0.65
CA ASP A 16 8.44 -11.00 -0.58
C ASP A 16 9.04 -11.87 0.54
N LEU A 17 10.36 -11.97 0.55
CA LEU A 17 11.07 -12.74 1.58
C LEU A 17 10.80 -12.19 2.98
N SER A 18 10.87 -10.89 3.15
CA SER A 18 10.64 -10.25 4.45
C SER A 18 9.22 -10.46 4.95
N ALA A 19 8.23 -10.31 4.08
CA ALA A 19 6.84 -10.54 4.43
C ALA A 19 6.59 -11.98 4.85
N ARG A 20 7.08 -12.94 4.07
CA ARG A 20 6.93 -14.38 4.38
C ARG A 20 7.63 -14.75 5.68
N TYR A 21 8.82 -14.22 5.90
CA TYR A 21 9.57 -14.45 7.14
C TYR A 21 8.75 -14.04 8.37
N ALA A 22 8.15 -12.87 8.31
CA ALA A 22 7.35 -12.36 9.43
C ALA A 22 6.03 -13.13 9.60
N LEU A 23 5.33 -13.44 8.50
CA LEU A 23 4.09 -14.20 8.53
C LEU A 23 4.29 -15.60 9.10
N ASP A 24 5.38 -16.27 8.74
CA ASP A 24 5.70 -17.61 9.24
C ASP A 24 5.93 -17.62 10.75
N ARG A 25 6.18 -16.47 11.35
CA ARG A 25 6.35 -16.30 12.78
C ARG A 25 5.11 -15.79 13.51
N GLY A 26 3.98 -15.75 12.81
CA GLY A 26 2.73 -15.30 13.38
C GLY A 26 2.60 -13.78 13.55
N LEU A 27 3.45 -13.02 12.88
CA LEU A 27 3.39 -11.57 12.93
C LEU A 27 2.41 -11.03 11.90
N HIS A 28 1.79 -9.91 12.21
CA HIS A 28 1.03 -9.13 11.23
C HIS A 28 1.99 -8.37 10.34
N VAL A 29 1.66 -8.29 9.04
CA VAL A 29 2.51 -7.62 8.06
C VAL A 29 1.69 -6.59 7.31
N ILE A 30 2.25 -5.40 7.18
CA ILE A 30 1.72 -4.35 6.32
C ILE A 30 2.77 -4.06 5.26
N VAL A 31 2.40 -4.23 3.99
CA VAL A 31 3.21 -3.83 2.85
C VAL A 31 2.57 -2.58 2.26
N GLU A 32 3.32 -1.51 2.22
CA GLU A 32 2.81 -0.25 1.69
C GLU A 32 3.84 0.42 0.80
N GLY A 33 3.38 1.26 -0.11
CA GLY A 33 4.24 2.03 -0.99
C GLY A 33 3.60 2.26 -2.34
N ILE A 34 4.38 2.80 -3.27
CA ILE A 34 4.00 2.92 -4.67
C ILE A 34 4.32 1.59 -5.34
N LEU A 35 3.39 0.66 -5.27
CA LEU A 35 3.59 -0.71 -5.72
C LEU A 35 3.01 -0.88 -7.13
N TYR A 36 3.75 -0.46 -8.14
CA TYR A 36 3.31 -0.58 -9.54
C TYR A 36 2.97 -2.02 -9.90
N ALA A 37 1.81 -2.20 -10.54
CA ALA A 37 1.30 -3.53 -10.85
C ALA A 37 2.23 -4.32 -11.77
N ASP A 38 2.87 -3.68 -12.73
CA ASP A 38 3.78 -4.34 -13.67
C ASP A 38 5.08 -4.84 -13.01
N ILE A 39 5.42 -4.32 -11.83
CA ILE A 39 6.62 -4.68 -11.10
C ILE A 39 6.31 -5.62 -9.93
N TYR A 40 5.30 -5.28 -9.15
CA TYR A 40 4.98 -5.98 -7.90
C TYR A 40 3.79 -6.93 -7.98
N GLY A 41 2.96 -6.82 -9.03
CA GLY A 41 1.66 -7.50 -9.07
C GLY A 41 1.76 -9.01 -8.94
N VAL A 42 2.67 -9.65 -9.66
CA VAL A 42 2.82 -11.12 -9.63
C VAL A 42 3.28 -11.58 -8.24
N MET A 43 4.25 -10.90 -7.66
CA MET A 43 4.75 -11.24 -6.33
C MET A 43 3.65 -11.09 -5.28
N LEU A 44 2.91 -9.99 -5.30
CA LEU A 44 1.85 -9.74 -4.33
C LEU A 44 0.71 -10.75 -4.46
N ALA A 45 0.33 -11.09 -5.70
CA ALA A 45 -0.71 -12.11 -5.93
C ALA A 45 -0.30 -13.47 -5.37
N ARG A 46 0.94 -13.87 -5.56
CA ARG A 46 1.47 -15.13 -5.00
C ARG A 46 1.54 -15.10 -3.49
N LEU A 47 2.02 -14.00 -2.92
CA LEU A 47 2.11 -13.84 -1.47
C LEU A 47 0.74 -13.97 -0.82
N LEU A 48 -0.26 -13.30 -1.37
CA LEU A 48 -1.63 -13.37 -0.87
C LEU A 48 -2.24 -14.76 -1.03
N ALA A 49 -1.99 -15.42 -2.16
CA ALA A 49 -2.49 -16.77 -2.41
C ALA A 49 -1.87 -17.80 -1.46
N ASP A 50 -0.61 -17.62 -1.11
CA ASP A 50 0.13 -18.55 -0.24
C ASP A 50 -0.17 -18.35 1.24
N HIS A 51 -0.64 -17.16 1.63
CA HIS A 51 -0.97 -16.88 3.02
C HIS A 51 -2.39 -17.32 3.35
N SER A 52 -2.54 -18.25 4.29
CA SER A 52 -3.83 -18.82 4.67
C SER A 52 -4.64 -17.97 5.65
N GLY A 53 -4.07 -16.90 6.17
CA GLY A 53 -4.74 -16.00 7.10
C GLY A 53 -5.57 -14.93 6.41
N LEU A 54 -5.94 -13.90 7.16
CA LEU A 54 -6.72 -12.79 6.64
C LEU A 54 -5.84 -11.87 5.80
N ASN A 55 -6.27 -11.63 4.56
CA ASN A 55 -5.61 -10.71 3.63
C ASN A 55 -6.53 -9.55 3.31
N ARG A 56 -6.01 -8.35 3.35
CA ARG A 56 -6.71 -7.15 2.92
C ARG A 56 -5.80 -6.30 2.06
N CYS A 57 -6.34 -5.79 0.96
CA CYS A 57 -5.61 -4.95 0.02
C CYS A 57 -6.39 -3.68 -0.25
N TYR A 58 -5.69 -2.57 -0.23
CA TYR A 58 -6.29 -1.25 -0.44
C TYR A 58 -5.49 -0.49 -1.46
N ARG A 59 -6.19 0.25 -2.30
CA ARG A 59 -5.58 1.18 -3.24
C ARG A 59 -6.22 2.55 -3.08
N TYR A 60 -5.38 3.57 -2.89
CA TYR A 60 -5.85 4.93 -2.98
C TYR A 60 -6.07 5.30 -4.44
N GLN A 61 -7.24 5.81 -4.74
CA GLN A 61 -7.57 6.31 -6.07
C GLN A 61 -7.93 7.78 -5.93
N LEU A 62 -6.92 8.63 -6.11
CA LEU A 62 -7.02 10.06 -5.92
C LEU A 62 -6.65 10.79 -7.21
N PRO A 63 -7.30 11.93 -7.53
CA PRO A 63 -6.79 12.81 -8.57
C PRO A 63 -5.39 13.30 -8.23
N PHE A 64 -4.58 13.58 -9.24
CA PHE A 64 -3.21 14.06 -9.01
C PHE A 64 -3.16 15.29 -8.11
N ASP A 65 -4.06 16.25 -8.32
CA ASP A 65 -4.10 17.47 -7.52
C ASP A 65 -4.30 17.19 -6.04
N GLU A 66 -5.14 16.24 -5.69
CA GLU A 66 -5.35 15.83 -4.31
C GLU A 66 -4.11 15.14 -3.73
N THR A 67 -3.44 14.32 -4.53
CA THR A 67 -2.19 13.66 -4.13
C THR A 67 -1.11 14.71 -3.86
N ALA A 68 -0.96 15.68 -4.74
CA ALA A 68 0.01 16.75 -4.59
C ALA A 68 -0.29 17.61 -3.35
N ARG A 69 -1.57 17.92 -3.12
CA ARG A 69 -2.01 18.68 -1.94
C ARG A 69 -1.63 17.96 -0.64
N ARG A 70 -1.88 16.66 -0.56
CA ARG A 70 -1.55 15.87 0.63
C ARG A 70 -0.05 15.79 0.85
N HIS A 71 0.72 15.62 -0.24
CA HIS A 71 2.16 15.58 -0.16
C HIS A 71 2.76 16.87 0.42
N ALA A 72 2.18 18.04 0.10
CA ALA A 72 2.68 19.33 0.58
C ALA A 72 2.72 19.45 2.11
N TYR A 73 1.91 18.65 2.80
CA TYR A 73 1.87 18.63 4.27
C TYR A 73 2.79 17.57 4.90
N LYS A 74 3.53 16.81 4.09
CA LYS A 74 4.44 15.79 4.59
C LYS A 74 5.85 16.35 4.77
N PRO A 75 6.63 15.82 5.72
CA PRO A 75 8.03 16.21 5.87
C PRO A 75 8.85 15.99 4.59
N GLU A 76 8.48 14.98 3.79
CA GLU A 76 9.15 14.63 2.56
C GLU A 76 8.93 15.64 1.42
N ALA A 77 8.04 16.62 1.60
CA ALA A 77 7.78 17.64 0.57
C ALA A 77 9.06 18.41 0.18
N ALA A 78 10.03 18.52 1.07
CA ALA A 78 11.30 19.13 0.79
C ALA A 78 12.25 18.22 -0.01
N ALA A 79 12.02 16.92 -0.01
CA ALA A 79 12.89 15.94 -0.67
C ALA A 79 12.59 15.79 -2.16
N TYR A 80 11.33 15.97 -2.57
CA TYR A 80 10.92 15.92 -3.97
C TYR A 80 9.65 16.74 -4.17
N GLY A 81 9.53 17.36 -5.35
CA GLY A 81 8.43 18.23 -5.69
C GLY A 81 7.36 17.58 -6.54
N GLN A 82 6.38 18.39 -6.98
CA GLN A 82 5.23 17.91 -7.77
C GLN A 82 5.65 17.30 -9.11
N ASP A 83 6.70 17.83 -9.76
CA ASP A 83 7.14 17.29 -11.05
C ASP A 83 7.63 15.84 -10.91
N THR A 84 8.38 15.56 -9.85
CA THR A 84 8.83 14.20 -9.55
C THR A 84 7.66 13.29 -9.23
N MET A 85 6.69 13.77 -8.45
CA MET A 85 5.47 13.03 -8.14
C MET A 85 4.68 12.71 -9.40
N ARG A 86 4.60 13.65 -10.35
CA ARG A 86 3.86 13.46 -11.60
C ARG A 86 4.46 12.34 -12.44
N GLU A 87 5.77 12.17 -12.43
CA GLU A 87 6.43 11.06 -13.12
C GLU A 87 6.03 9.71 -12.54
N TRP A 88 5.76 9.65 -11.24
CA TRP A 88 5.40 8.41 -10.55
C TRP A 88 3.89 8.16 -10.51
N TYR A 89 3.07 9.15 -10.82
CA TYR A 89 1.62 9.07 -10.65
C TYR A 89 0.96 8.23 -11.74
N LEU A 90 0.18 7.25 -11.30
CA LEU A 90 -0.76 6.52 -12.15
C LEU A 90 -2.14 6.62 -11.50
N ALA A 91 -3.10 7.21 -12.23
CA ALA A 91 -4.45 7.44 -11.72
C ALA A 91 -5.14 6.13 -11.33
N LYS A 92 -4.92 5.08 -12.14
CA LYS A 92 -5.40 3.72 -11.90
C LYS A 92 -4.30 2.75 -12.23
N ASP A 93 -3.95 1.93 -11.26
CA ASP A 93 -2.97 0.87 -11.46
C ASP A 93 -3.41 -0.37 -10.67
N PRO A 94 -4.51 -1.01 -11.08
CA PRO A 94 -5.03 -2.16 -10.34
C PRO A 94 -4.05 -3.31 -10.39
N LEU A 95 -3.90 -3.97 -9.25
CA LEU A 95 -3.11 -5.20 -9.18
C LEU A 95 -3.94 -6.34 -9.78
N PRO A 96 -3.41 -7.07 -10.77
CA PRO A 96 -4.15 -8.18 -11.37
C PRO A 96 -4.30 -9.32 -10.37
N ASP A 97 -5.44 -10.01 -10.44
CA ASP A 97 -5.75 -11.18 -9.61
C ASP A 97 -5.78 -10.90 -8.10
N ILE A 98 -5.92 -9.64 -7.72
CA ILE A 98 -6.03 -9.22 -6.32
C ILE A 98 -7.32 -8.43 -6.15
N ASP A 99 -8.09 -8.78 -5.13
CA ASP A 99 -9.31 -8.06 -4.76
C ASP A 99 -8.92 -6.84 -3.92
N GLU A 100 -8.83 -5.69 -4.57
CA GLU A 100 -8.49 -4.44 -3.92
C GLU A 100 -9.72 -3.65 -3.53
N GLN A 101 -9.68 -3.11 -2.31
CA GLN A 101 -10.64 -2.11 -1.86
C GLN A 101 -10.13 -0.71 -2.27
N ILE A 102 -11.03 0.14 -2.74
CA ILE A 102 -10.66 1.49 -3.18
C ILE A 102 -10.90 2.48 -2.03
N ILE A 103 -9.90 3.32 -1.78
CA ILE A 103 -10.01 4.46 -0.89
C ILE A 103 -9.96 5.72 -1.73
N GLY A 104 -11.06 6.44 -1.79
CA GLY A 104 -11.20 7.65 -2.58
C GLY A 104 -10.81 8.93 -1.83
N PRO A 105 -10.87 10.08 -2.51
CA PRO A 105 -10.47 11.36 -1.93
C PRO A 105 -11.35 11.86 -0.79
N GLU A 106 -12.57 11.33 -0.66
CA GLU A 106 -13.52 11.69 0.39
C GLU A 106 -13.16 11.12 1.75
N ALA A 107 -12.34 10.08 1.79
CA ALA A 107 -11.96 9.43 3.04
C ALA A 107 -10.88 10.25 3.76
N SER A 108 -11.14 10.62 5.00
CA SER A 108 -10.12 11.19 5.88
C SER A 108 -9.15 10.11 6.36
N LEU A 109 -8.06 10.53 6.99
CA LEU A 109 -7.15 9.59 7.63
C LEU A 109 -7.88 8.74 8.69
N ALA A 110 -8.75 9.37 9.47
CA ALA A 110 -9.53 8.66 10.49
C ALA A 110 -10.48 7.64 9.86
N ASP A 111 -11.15 7.99 8.76
CA ASP A 111 -12.06 7.10 8.04
C ASP A 111 -11.30 5.90 7.49
N ALA A 112 -10.17 6.13 6.83
CA ALA A 112 -9.36 5.07 6.25
C ALA A 112 -8.82 4.13 7.34
N THR A 113 -8.33 4.69 8.43
CA THR A 113 -7.81 3.90 9.57
C THR A 113 -8.91 3.05 10.18
N ALA A 114 -10.08 3.62 10.44
CA ALA A 114 -11.22 2.89 10.99
C ALA A 114 -11.65 1.74 10.09
N ARG A 115 -11.67 1.97 8.77
CA ARG A 115 -12.03 0.96 7.79
C ARG A 115 -11.05 -0.21 7.82
N VAL A 116 -9.75 0.07 7.81
CA VAL A 116 -8.72 -0.99 7.86
C VAL A 116 -8.82 -1.79 9.15
N LEU A 117 -8.98 -1.13 10.28
CA LEU A 117 -9.13 -1.80 11.58
C LEU A 117 -10.35 -2.71 11.60
N THR A 118 -11.48 -2.22 11.10
CA THR A 118 -12.71 -3.00 11.02
C THR A 118 -12.54 -4.21 10.10
N ASP A 119 -11.99 -4.01 8.91
CA ASP A 119 -11.81 -5.08 7.92
C ASP A 119 -10.82 -6.15 8.40
N CYS A 120 -9.87 -5.77 9.22
CA CYS A 120 -8.91 -6.71 9.81
C CYS A 120 -9.39 -7.34 11.12
N GLY A 121 -10.59 -7.00 11.57
CA GLY A 121 -11.10 -7.49 12.85
C GLY A 121 -10.39 -6.88 14.06
N TRP A 122 -9.70 -5.77 13.88
CA TRP A 122 -8.99 -5.05 14.94
C TRP A 122 -9.80 -3.85 15.43
N ASN A 123 -11.08 -4.07 15.63
CA ASN A 123 -11.90 -3.00 16.17
C ASN A 123 -11.29 -2.52 17.49
N ALA A 124 -11.12 -1.20 17.60
CA ALA A 124 -10.69 -0.59 18.82
C ALA A 124 -11.79 -0.75 19.87
N GLU A 125 -11.83 -1.91 20.51
CA GLU A 125 -12.48 -2.02 21.78
C GLU A 125 -11.74 -1.09 22.73
N PRO A 126 -12.42 -0.22 23.47
CA PRO A 126 -11.73 0.56 24.46
C PRO A 126 -11.02 -0.41 25.39
N HIS A 127 -9.71 -0.28 25.48
CA HIS A 127 -8.95 -1.03 26.46
C HIS A 127 -9.50 -0.70 27.84
N THR A 128 -10.30 -1.59 28.34
CA THR A 128 -10.51 -1.67 29.76
C THR A 128 -9.27 -2.34 30.32
N ALA A 129 -8.30 -1.51 30.63
CA ALA A 129 -7.14 -2.01 31.31
C ALA A 129 -7.53 -2.46 32.70
#